data_3dc098b8b71ce115281666d890109da3
#
_entry.id   3dc098b8b71ce115281666d890109da3
#
_cell.length_a   1.000
_cell.length_b   1.000
_cell.length_c   1.000
_cell.angle_alpha   90.00
_cell.angle_beta   90.00
_cell.angle_gamma   90.00
#
_symmetry.space_group_name_H-M   'P 1'
#
loop_
_entity.id
_entity.type
_entity.pdbx_description
1 polymer ?
#
loop_
_entity_poly.entity_id
_entity_poly.type
_entity_poly.pdbx_seq_one_letter_code
_entity_poly.pdbx_strand_id
1 'polypeptide(L)'
;FLLNPDTFIRPGAISEMVNCLDERPKAGIAGARLIYGDGRFQHSAFYFPGLGQLMFDLMPMPSRLYDSRLNGRYARRRFQPRRSPFKVDHPLGATMMVRADVAESTQGFDESFHMYCEEIDWSWRVREAGWDIYTVPSAEVIHYGGESTGQVPAASVVNLWRSRAMLYEKHHGRFRYALASRLVTKAMKRKANRVNDPELSQAYKQVATIWSSNGST
;
A
#
# COMPACT_ATOMS: atom_id res chain seq x y z
N PHE A 1 5.23 -15.79 7.63
CA PHE A 1 5.04 -14.45 8.21
C PHE A 1 6.06 -13.48 7.62
N LEU A 2 5.58 -12.46 6.93
CA LEU A 2 6.37 -11.38 6.37
C LEU A 2 6.40 -10.22 7.36
N LEU A 3 7.58 -9.71 7.63
CA LEU A 3 7.81 -8.69 8.65
C LEU A 3 8.92 -7.73 8.21
N ASN A 4 8.67 -6.44 8.28
CA ASN A 4 9.72 -5.45 8.04
C ASN A 4 10.75 -5.46 9.18
N PRO A 5 12.04 -5.19 8.87
CA PRO A 5 13.10 -5.20 9.90
C PRO A 5 12.96 -4.08 10.94
N ASP A 6 12.22 -3.01 10.64
CA ASP A 6 11.96 -1.86 11.52
C ASP A 6 10.63 -2.01 12.31
N THR A 7 10.32 -3.25 12.73
CA THR A 7 9.12 -3.58 13.52
C THR A 7 9.46 -4.20 14.86
N PHE A 8 8.56 -4.03 15.84
CA PHE A 8 8.60 -4.72 17.12
C PHE A 8 7.24 -5.34 17.40
N ILE A 9 7.20 -6.66 17.57
CA ILE A 9 5.98 -7.44 17.75
C ILE A 9 5.60 -7.43 19.24
N ARG A 10 4.39 -6.98 19.57
CA ARG A 10 3.87 -7.05 20.93
C ARG A 10 3.49 -8.49 21.28
N PRO A 11 3.60 -8.89 22.59
CA PRO A 11 3.18 -10.22 23.03
C PRO A 11 1.75 -10.55 22.61
N GLY A 12 1.53 -11.76 22.09
CA GLY A 12 0.23 -12.23 21.63
C GLY A 12 -0.12 -11.87 20.18
N ALA A 13 0.55 -10.90 19.54
CA ALA A 13 0.17 -10.45 18.19
C ALA A 13 0.24 -11.57 17.13
N ILE A 14 1.25 -12.42 17.19
CA ILE A 14 1.37 -13.58 16.29
C ILE A 14 0.21 -14.54 16.48
N SER A 15 -0.09 -14.92 17.72
CA SER A 15 -1.19 -15.84 18.06
C SER A 15 -2.54 -15.30 17.61
N GLU A 16 -2.79 -14.00 17.76
CA GLU A 16 -4.02 -13.36 17.29
C GLU A 16 -4.17 -13.42 15.75
N MET A 17 -3.09 -13.25 15.01
CA MET A 17 -3.13 -13.38 13.54
C MET A 17 -3.31 -14.84 13.12
N VAL A 18 -2.67 -15.80 13.77
CA VAL A 18 -2.86 -17.24 13.51
C VAL A 18 -4.32 -17.63 13.79
N ASN A 19 -4.84 -17.27 14.97
CA ASN A 19 -6.24 -17.55 15.33
C ASN A 19 -7.22 -16.94 14.31
N CYS A 20 -6.94 -15.73 13.82
CA CYS A 20 -7.77 -15.11 12.79
C CYS A 20 -7.83 -15.96 11.51
N LEU A 21 -6.69 -16.51 11.08
CA LEU A 21 -6.63 -17.38 9.91
C LEU A 21 -7.33 -18.73 10.19
N ASP A 22 -7.10 -19.35 11.34
CA ASP A 22 -7.66 -20.66 11.68
C ASP A 22 -9.18 -20.64 11.83
N GLU A 23 -9.72 -19.61 12.48
CA GLU A 23 -11.16 -19.45 12.67
C GLU A 23 -11.92 -19.08 11.39
N ARG A 24 -11.22 -18.64 10.34
CA ARG A 24 -11.82 -18.14 9.09
C ARG A 24 -11.25 -18.87 7.87
N PRO A 25 -11.88 -19.97 7.46
CA PRO A 25 -11.34 -20.82 6.37
C PRO A 25 -11.07 -20.10 5.04
N LYS A 26 -11.74 -18.97 4.78
CA LYS A 26 -11.49 -18.12 3.60
C LYS A 26 -10.47 -17.01 3.84
N ALA A 27 -9.93 -16.85 5.05
CA ALA A 27 -8.90 -15.85 5.30
C ALA A 27 -7.55 -16.35 4.77
N GLY A 28 -7.03 -15.69 3.74
CA GLY A 28 -5.72 -15.99 3.15
C GLY A 28 -4.59 -15.17 3.76
N ILE A 29 -4.88 -13.94 4.18
CA ILE A 29 -3.91 -13.01 4.77
C ILE A 29 -4.50 -12.37 6.03
N ALA A 30 -3.67 -12.22 7.07
CA ALA A 30 -3.94 -11.45 8.26
C ALA A 30 -2.83 -10.41 8.49
N GLY A 31 -3.21 -9.12 8.57
CA GLY A 31 -2.32 -8.02 8.91
C GLY A 31 -2.55 -7.53 10.34
N ALA A 32 -1.52 -7.03 11.01
CA ALA A 32 -1.62 -6.49 12.34
C ALA A 32 -2.14 -5.03 12.37
N ARG A 33 -2.61 -4.59 13.54
CA ARG A 33 -2.75 -3.18 13.87
C ARG A 33 -1.36 -2.59 14.09
N LEU A 34 -1.06 -1.47 13.43
CA LEU A 34 0.23 -0.80 13.58
C LEU A 34 0.11 0.46 14.45
N ILE A 35 1.18 0.70 15.20
CA ILE A 35 1.45 1.96 15.91
C ILE A 35 2.87 2.42 15.58
N TYR A 36 3.13 3.71 15.61
CA TYR A 36 4.49 4.27 15.54
C TYR A 36 5.25 4.03 16.86
N GLY A 37 6.57 4.21 16.83
CA GLY A 37 7.42 4.10 18.01
C GLY A 37 7.03 5.02 19.18
N ASP A 38 6.37 6.14 18.90
CA ASP A 38 5.82 7.08 19.89
C ASP A 38 4.40 6.71 20.39
N GLY A 39 3.86 5.57 19.99
CA GLY A 39 2.54 5.06 20.37
C GLY A 39 1.37 5.62 19.56
N ARG A 40 1.60 6.54 18.63
CA ARG A 40 0.53 7.04 17.75
C ARG A 40 0.04 5.94 16.80
N PHE A 41 -1.25 5.97 16.49
CA PHE A 41 -1.85 5.05 15.53
C PHE A 41 -1.26 5.23 14.13
N GLN A 42 -0.91 4.12 13.49
CA GLN A 42 -0.51 4.05 12.08
C GLN A 42 -1.57 3.26 11.29
N HIS A 43 -2.00 3.79 10.15
CA HIS A 43 -2.87 3.01 9.25
C HIS A 43 -2.12 1.79 8.70
N SER A 44 -2.69 0.61 8.91
CA SER A 44 -2.09 -0.68 8.53
C SER A 44 -2.90 -1.44 7.49
N ALA A 45 -4.01 -0.88 7.01
CA ALA A 45 -4.81 -1.49 5.97
C ALA A 45 -5.55 -0.43 5.15
N PHE A 46 -5.73 -0.74 3.87
CA PHE A 46 -6.22 0.21 2.88
C PHE A 46 -7.18 -0.47 1.89
N TYR A 47 -7.99 0.34 1.22
CA TYR A 47 -8.68 -0.04 -0.01
C TYR A 47 -7.69 -0.08 -1.17
N PHE A 48 -7.96 -0.93 -2.18
CA PHE A 48 -7.13 -0.93 -3.37
C PHE A 48 -7.05 0.46 -4.00
N PRO A 49 -5.85 0.88 -4.46
CA PRO A 49 -5.65 2.20 -5.02
C PRO A 49 -6.55 2.45 -6.23
N GLY A 50 -7.20 3.59 -6.24
CA GLY A 50 -8.05 4.05 -7.33
C GLY A 50 -7.83 5.53 -7.64
N LEU A 51 -8.58 6.06 -8.62
CA LEU A 51 -8.45 7.46 -9.06
C LEU A 51 -8.69 8.46 -7.93
N GLY A 52 -9.57 8.14 -6.96
CA GLY A 52 -9.80 8.99 -5.79
C GLY A 52 -8.54 9.18 -4.96
N GLN A 53 -7.89 8.08 -4.57
CA GLN A 53 -6.64 8.12 -3.81
C GLN A 53 -5.51 8.81 -4.59
N LEU A 54 -5.44 8.56 -5.90
CA LEU A 54 -4.46 9.21 -6.77
C LEU A 54 -4.55 10.75 -6.70
N MET A 55 -5.76 11.31 -6.57
CA MET A 55 -5.95 12.76 -6.43
C MET A 55 -5.34 13.31 -5.14
N PHE A 56 -5.41 12.53 -4.02
CA PHE A 56 -4.76 12.91 -2.76
C PHE A 56 -3.23 12.95 -2.87
N ASP A 57 -2.64 12.07 -3.67
CA ASP A 57 -1.19 12.02 -3.89
C ASP A 57 -0.70 13.16 -4.82
N LEU A 58 -1.55 13.60 -5.72
CA LEU A 58 -1.19 14.58 -6.75
C LEU A 58 -1.47 16.03 -6.33
N MET A 59 -2.48 16.25 -5.48
CA MET A 59 -2.94 17.59 -5.10
C MET A 59 -3.13 17.70 -3.58
N PRO A 60 -2.88 18.89 -2.99
CA PRO A 60 -3.22 19.13 -1.61
C PRO A 60 -4.74 19.05 -1.43
N MET A 61 -5.18 18.23 -0.47
CA MET A 61 -6.58 18.01 -0.14
C MET A 61 -6.85 18.49 1.29
N PRO A 62 -8.10 18.86 1.63
CA PRO A 62 -8.45 19.23 3.01
C PRO A 62 -8.09 18.12 4.01
N SER A 63 -7.44 18.48 5.12
CA SER A 63 -6.91 17.51 6.11
C SER A 63 -7.96 16.52 6.62
N ARG A 64 -9.22 16.96 6.78
CA ARG A 64 -10.37 16.13 7.19
C ARG A 64 -10.65 14.95 6.26
N LEU A 65 -10.18 14.99 5.01
CA LEU A 65 -10.39 13.94 4.02
C LEU A 65 -9.26 12.91 4.00
N TYR A 66 -8.11 13.19 4.62
CA TYR A 66 -6.98 12.25 4.62
C TYR A 66 -7.30 10.92 5.30
N ASP A 67 -8.12 10.91 6.36
CA ASP A 67 -8.57 9.70 7.07
C ASP A 67 -9.90 9.17 6.52
N SER A 68 -10.13 9.26 5.23
CA SER A 68 -11.37 8.87 4.58
C SER A 68 -11.20 7.72 3.58
N ARG A 69 -12.33 7.10 3.24
CA ARG A 69 -12.40 6.09 2.17
C ARG A 69 -11.93 6.64 0.81
N LEU A 70 -12.12 7.94 0.55
CA LEU A 70 -11.66 8.58 -0.69
C LEU A 70 -10.14 8.52 -0.82
N ASN A 71 -9.42 8.60 0.31
CA ASN A 71 -7.97 8.40 0.39
C ASN A 71 -7.59 6.92 0.64
N GLY A 72 -8.44 5.97 0.32
CA GLY A 72 -8.14 4.56 0.46
C GLY A 72 -8.03 4.07 1.90
N ARG A 73 -8.50 4.83 2.93
CA ARG A 73 -8.30 4.47 4.33
C ARG A 73 -9.58 3.92 4.97
N TYR A 74 -9.43 2.86 5.76
CA TYR A 74 -10.48 2.38 6.64
C TYR A 74 -10.62 3.29 7.86
N ALA A 75 -11.86 3.46 8.35
CA ALA A 75 -12.13 4.31 9.50
C ALA A 75 -11.34 3.85 10.74
N ARG A 76 -10.60 4.78 11.36
CA ARG A 76 -9.70 4.53 12.50
C ARG A 76 -10.35 3.78 13.66
N ARG A 77 -11.66 3.98 13.91
CA ARG A 77 -12.44 3.25 14.93
C ARG A 77 -12.45 1.73 14.74
N ARG A 78 -12.21 1.22 13.51
CA ARG A 78 -12.16 -0.24 13.24
C ARG A 78 -10.92 -0.90 13.79
N PHE A 79 -9.84 -0.14 13.98
CA PHE A 79 -8.56 -0.63 14.49
C PHE A 79 -8.45 -0.60 16.03
N GLN A 80 -9.52 -0.32 16.77
CA GLN A 80 -9.49 -0.39 18.22
C GLN A 80 -9.23 -1.84 18.68
N PRO A 81 -8.32 -2.10 19.66
CA PRO A 81 -7.86 -3.44 20.03
C PRO A 81 -8.95 -4.43 20.41
N ARG A 82 -10.09 -3.94 20.92
CA ARG A 82 -11.24 -4.78 21.33
C ARG A 82 -12.20 -5.11 20.16
N ARG A 83 -11.92 -4.68 18.96
CA ARG A 83 -12.74 -4.98 17.79
C ARG A 83 -12.35 -6.30 17.15
N SER A 84 -13.35 -7.02 16.63
CA SER A 84 -13.13 -8.24 15.84
C SER A 84 -12.31 -7.95 14.57
N PRO A 85 -11.56 -8.93 14.09
CA PRO A 85 -10.92 -8.86 12.77
C PRO A 85 -11.91 -8.47 11.67
N PHE A 86 -11.48 -7.65 10.73
CA PHE A 86 -12.35 -7.16 9.66
C PHE A 86 -11.68 -7.24 8.28
N LYS A 87 -12.50 -7.47 7.26
CA LYS A 87 -12.04 -7.58 5.87
C LYS A 87 -11.51 -6.25 5.36
N VAL A 88 -10.39 -6.34 4.65
CA VAL A 88 -9.70 -5.22 3.99
C VAL A 88 -9.29 -5.62 2.57
N ASP A 89 -8.91 -4.65 1.74
CA ASP A 89 -8.43 -4.97 0.41
C ASP A 89 -6.95 -5.36 0.45
N HIS A 90 -6.11 -4.60 1.17
CA HIS A 90 -4.72 -4.99 1.44
C HIS A 90 -4.23 -4.46 2.80
N PRO A 91 -3.34 -5.18 3.49
CA PRO A 91 -2.60 -4.65 4.64
C PRO A 91 -1.40 -3.84 4.15
N LEU A 92 -0.75 -3.10 5.06
CA LEU A 92 0.59 -2.58 4.82
C LEU A 92 1.59 -3.75 4.85
N GLY A 93 2.54 -3.77 3.93
CA GLY A 93 3.57 -4.82 3.81
C GLY A 93 4.46 -5.00 5.04
N ALA A 94 4.38 -4.08 6.01
CA ALA A 94 5.15 -4.16 7.26
C ALA A 94 4.85 -5.41 8.11
N THR A 95 3.62 -5.95 8.02
CA THR A 95 3.23 -7.17 8.74
C THR A 95 2.15 -7.91 7.95
N MET A 96 2.49 -9.09 7.43
CA MET A 96 1.56 -9.94 6.69
C MET A 96 1.75 -11.40 7.10
N MET A 97 0.78 -11.99 7.76
CA MET A 97 0.72 -13.43 7.96
C MET A 97 -0.12 -14.05 6.85
N VAL A 98 0.46 -14.98 6.11
CA VAL A 98 -0.15 -15.59 4.92
C VAL A 98 -0.21 -17.09 5.10
N ARG A 99 -1.32 -17.73 4.69
CA ARG A 99 -1.40 -19.19 4.61
C ARG A 99 -0.39 -19.72 3.60
N ALA A 100 0.20 -20.86 3.87
CA ALA A 100 1.18 -21.49 2.97
C ALA A 100 0.55 -21.83 1.61
N ASP A 101 -0.63 -22.44 1.59
CA ASP A 101 -1.38 -22.79 0.38
C ASP A 101 -1.77 -21.56 -0.47
N VAL A 102 -2.05 -20.43 0.19
CA VAL A 102 -2.30 -19.15 -0.50
C VAL A 102 -1.02 -18.60 -1.11
N ALA A 103 0.09 -18.65 -0.36
CA ALA A 103 1.39 -18.20 -0.87
C ALA A 103 1.83 -19.04 -2.09
N GLU A 104 1.68 -20.35 -2.03
CA GLU A 104 2.01 -21.28 -3.13
C GLU A 104 1.12 -21.05 -4.35
N SER A 105 -0.20 -21.03 -4.16
CA SER A 105 -1.17 -20.92 -5.27
C SER A 105 -1.15 -19.54 -5.94
N THR A 106 -0.75 -18.48 -5.23
CA THR A 106 -0.67 -17.11 -5.76
C THR A 106 0.76 -16.66 -6.07
N GLN A 107 1.76 -17.54 -5.89
CA GLN A 107 3.18 -17.33 -6.23
C GLN A 107 3.87 -16.16 -5.50
N GLY A 108 3.35 -15.72 -4.35
CA GLY A 108 3.99 -14.68 -3.54
C GLY A 108 4.10 -13.32 -4.23
N PHE A 109 5.15 -12.57 -3.93
CA PHE A 109 5.41 -11.28 -4.55
C PHE A 109 5.83 -11.41 -6.02
N ASP A 110 5.35 -10.50 -6.86
CA ASP A 110 5.82 -10.36 -8.25
C ASP A 110 7.14 -9.58 -8.25
N GLU A 111 8.23 -10.25 -8.62
CA GLU A 111 9.59 -9.69 -8.61
C GLU A 111 9.79 -8.52 -9.57
N SER A 112 8.83 -8.27 -10.48
CA SER A 112 8.87 -7.08 -11.34
C SER A 112 8.68 -5.79 -10.53
N PHE A 113 8.04 -5.86 -9.34
CA PHE A 113 7.98 -4.75 -8.39
C PHE A 113 9.27 -4.69 -7.58
N HIS A 114 10.21 -3.85 -8.01
CA HIS A 114 11.49 -3.71 -7.31
C HIS A 114 11.33 -3.14 -5.88
N MET A 115 10.41 -2.20 -5.69
CA MET A 115 10.10 -1.57 -4.40
C MET A 115 8.74 -0.88 -4.48
N TYR A 116 7.92 -1.02 -3.42
CA TYR A 116 6.55 -0.51 -3.29
C TYR A 116 5.53 -1.22 -4.20
N CYS A 117 4.33 -1.34 -3.71
CA CYS A 117 3.15 -1.94 -4.34
C CYS A 117 3.21 -3.47 -4.53
N GLU A 118 4.29 -4.15 -4.18
CA GLU A 118 4.39 -5.61 -4.22
C GLU A 118 3.35 -6.29 -3.34
N GLU A 119 3.11 -5.75 -2.14
CA GLU A 119 2.09 -6.24 -1.22
C GLU A 119 0.68 -5.94 -1.71
N ILE A 120 0.51 -4.83 -2.43
CA ILE A 120 -0.80 -4.44 -3.01
C ILE A 120 -1.14 -5.36 -4.17
N ASP A 121 -0.18 -5.59 -5.08
CA ASP A 121 -0.33 -6.50 -6.21
C ASP A 121 -0.67 -7.91 -5.72
N TRP A 122 0.10 -8.42 -4.76
CA TRP A 122 -0.14 -9.76 -4.23
C TRP A 122 -1.50 -9.87 -3.53
N SER A 123 -1.86 -8.88 -2.74
CA SER A 123 -3.20 -8.82 -2.11
C SER A 123 -4.31 -8.83 -3.15
N TRP A 124 -4.11 -8.15 -4.28
CA TRP A 124 -5.07 -8.16 -5.38
C TRP A 124 -5.24 -9.55 -5.97
N ARG A 125 -4.12 -10.25 -6.31
CA ARG A 125 -4.15 -11.63 -6.80
C ARG A 125 -4.76 -12.62 -5.80
N VAL A 126 -4.48 -12.46 -4.51
CA VAL A 126 -5.09 -13.25 -3.43
C VAL A 126 -6.62 -13.06 -3.41
N ARG A 127 -7.09 -11.83 -3.56
CA ARG A 127 -8.54 -11.53 -3.65
C ARG A 127 -9.18 -12.10 -4.92
N GLU A 128 -8.52 -12.03 -6.06
CA GLU A 128 -8.98 -12.61 -7.32
C GLU A 128 -9.04 -14.15 -7.27
N ALA A 129 -8.15 -14.77 -6.50
CA ALA A 129 -8.18 -16.20 -6.21
C ALA A 129 -9.31 -16.62 -5.22
N GLY A 130 -10.13 -15.67 -4.75
CA GLY A 130 -11.29 -15.92 -3.90
C GLY A 130 -11.01 -15.94 -2.40
N TRP A 131 -9.81 -15.57 -1.97
CA TRP A 131 -9.45 -15.45 -0.56
C TRP A 131 -9.82 -14.10 0.02
N ASP A 132 -10.07 -14.07 1.32
CA ASP A 132 -10.29 -12.85 2.09
C ASP A 132 -9.00 -12.40 2.78
N ILE A 133 -8.86 -11.09 2.95
CA ILE A 133 -7.76 -10.46 3.68
C ILE A 133 -8.33 -9.75 4.89
N TYR A 134 -7.71 -9.94 6.05
CA TYR A 134 -8.15 -9.37 7.31
C TYR A 134 -7.11 -8.48 7.96
N THR A 135 -7.56 -7.44 8.65
CA THR A 135 -6.79 -6.76 9.70
C THR A 135 -7.27 -7.25 11.06
N VAL A 136 -6.33 -7.53 11.93
CA VAL A 136 -6.54 -8.06 13.30
C VAL A 136 -6.23 -6.95 14.30
N PRO A 137 -7.24 -6.24 14.83
CA PRO A 137 -7.03 -5.10 15.72
C PRO A 137 -6.38 -5.44 17.07
N SER A 138 -6.56 -6.69 17.57
CA SER A 138 -5.92 -7.18 18.78
C SER A 138 -4.45 -7.52 18.60
N ALA A 139 -4.00 -7.82 17.38
CA ALA A 139 -2.60 -8.03 17.04
C ALA A 139 -1.89 -6.67 16.87
N GLU A 140 -1.13 -6.24 17.88
CA GLU A 140 -0.42 -4.96 17.84
C GLU A 140 1.05 -5.13 17.50
N VAL A 141 1.55 -4.35 16.55
CA VAL A 141 2.96 -4.27 16.17
C VAL A 141 3.39 -2.80 16.10
N ILE A 142 4.54 -2.49 16.68
CA ILE A 142 5.19 -1.19 16.50
C ILE A 142 5.94 -1.23 15.18
N HIS A 143 5.72 -0.24 14.33
CA HIS A 143 6.46 -0.07 13.09
C HIS A 143 7.07 1.34 13.09
N TYR A 144 8.38 1.39 13.20
CA TYR A 144 9.11 2.66 13.32
C TYR A 144 8.99 3.49 12.05
N GLY A 145 8.97 2.86 10.90
CA GLY A 145 8.64 3.44 9.58
C GLY A 145 9.58 4.55 9.11
N GLY A 146 9.95 4.51 7.83
CA GLY A 146 10.67 5.62 7.19
C GLY A 146 12.20 5.63 7.36
N GLU A 147 12.77 4.72 8.15
CA GLU A 147 14.22 4.61 8.35
C GLU A 147 14.97 4.39 7.03
N SER A 148 14.40 3.58 6.13
CA SER A 148 15.06 3.22 4.85
C SER A 148 14.80 4.21 3.71
N THR A 149 13.72 5.00 3.75
CA THR A 149 13.28 5.86 2.64
C THR A 149 13.73 7.31 2.75
N GLY A 150 14.17 7.74 3.94
CA GLY A 150 14.64 9.11 4.18
C GLY A 150 15.99 9.46 3.51
N GLN A 151 16.74 8.46 3.06
CA GLN A 151 18.11 8.65 2.60
C GLN A 151 18.28 9.01 1.11
N VAL A 152 17.28 8.72 0.23
CA VAL A 152 17.35 9.04 -1.21
C VAL A 152 15.98 9.47 -1.74
N PRO A 153 15.54 10.68 -1.45
CA PRO A 153 14.18 11.13 -1.76
C PRO A 153 13.82 11.04 -3.26
N ALA A 154 14.72 11.42 -4.16
CA ALA A 154 14.49 11.42 -5.60
C ALA A 154 14.30 10.02 -6.17
N ALA A 155 15.16 9.06 -5.81
CA ALA A 155 15.05 7.67 -6.23
C ALA A 155 13.78 7.00 -5.67
N SER A 156 13.43 7.28 -4.42
CA SER A 156 12.20 6.77 -3.78
C SER A 156 10.94 7.25 -4.51
N VAL A 157 10.93 8.52 -4.95
CA VAL A 157 9.83 9.07 -5.77
C VAL A 157 9.70 8.30 -7.08
N VAL A 158 10.80 8.09 -7.80
CA VAL A 158 10.78 7.36 -9.08
C VAL A 158 10.29 5.93 -8.89
N ASN A 159 10.83 5.21 -7.89
CA ASN A 159 10.45 3.82 -7.63
C ASN A 159 8.96 3.70 -7.27
N LEU A 160 8.46 4.53 -6.35
CA LEU A 160 7.05 4.53 -5.96
C LEU A 160 6.12 4.74 -7.17
N TRP A 161 6.41 5.74 -7.99
CA TRP A 161 5.53 6.09 -9.11
C TRP A 161 5.68 5.12 -10.30
N ARG A 162 6.82 4.44 -10.45
CA ARG A 162 7.01 3.34 -11.40
C ARG A 162 6.16 2.13 -10.98
N SER A 163 6.27 1.69 -9.72
CA SER A 163 5.48 0.58 -9.20
C SER A 163 3.98 0.86 -9.26
N ARG A 164 3.56 2.09 -9.00
CA ARG A 164 2.16 2.51 -9.19
C ARG A 164 1.72 2.45 -10.65
N ALA A 165 2.57 2.82 -11.61
CA ALA A 165 2.22 2.70 -13.03
C ALA A 165 1.98 1.24 -13.40
N MET A 166 2.88 0.35 -13.00
CA MET A 166 2.75 -1.10 -13.21
C MET A 166 1.48 -1.66 -12.54
N LEU A 167 1.20 -1.26 -11.28
CA LEU A 167 0.00 -1.68 -10.58
C LEU A 167 -1.28 -1.25 -11.31
N TYR A 168 -1.31 -0.01 -11.80
CA TYR A 168 -2.46 0.51 -12.55
C TYR A 168 -2.61 -0.18 -13.91
N GLU A 169 -1.52 -0.46 -14.60
CA GLU A 169 -1.53 -1.19 -15.87
C GLU A 169 -2.06 -2.61 -15.68
N LYS A 170 -1.61 -3.30 -14.62
CA LYS A 170 -1.96 -4.69 -14.33
C LYS A 170 -3.42 -4.87 -13.86
N HIS A 171 -3.91 -3.97 -13.00
CA HIS A 171 -5.19 -4.18 -12.28
C HIS A 171 -6.31 -3.21 -12.69
N HIS A 172 -6.03 -2.18 -13.47
CA HIS A 172 -7.06 -1.27 -13.96
C HIS A 172 -7.22 -1.39 -15.48
N GLY A 173 -8.45 -1.34 -15.95
CA GLY A 173 -8.73 -1.36 -17.39
C GLY A 173 -8.13 -0.12 -18.13
N ARG A 174 -7.90 -0.27 -19.43
CA ARG A 174 -7.24 0.74 -20.32
C ARG A 174 -7.75 2.17 -20.13
N PHE A 175 -9.05 2.34 -19.97
CA PHE A 175 -9.63 3.67 -19.77
C PHE A 175 -9.20 4.34 -18.46
N ARG A 176 -9.24 3.59 -17.34
CA ARG A 176 -8.81 4.10 -16.04
C ARG A 176 -7.32 4.39 -16.00
N TYR A 177 -6.53 3.51 -16.61
CA TYR A 177 -5.09 3.73 -16.76
C TYR A 177 -4.81 5.00 -17.58
N ALA A 178 -5.43 5.19 -18.74
CA ALA A 178 -5.24 6.37 -19.59
C ALA A 178 -5.59 7.68 -18.85
N LEU A 179 -6.68 7.67 -18.04
CA LEU A 179 -7.05 8.83 -17.23
C LEU A 179 -6.01 9.10 -16.13
N ALA A 180 -5.58 8.06 -15.40
CA ALA A 180 -4.52 8.17 -14.38
C ALA A 180 -3.22 8.69 -14.99
N SER A 181 -2.80 8.15 -16.14
CA SER A 181 -1.61 8.55 -16.87
C SER A 181 -1.63 10.05 -17.19
N ARG A 182 -2.74 10.55 -17.75
CA ARG A 182 -2.88 12.00 -18.05
C ARG A 182 -2.78 12.87 -16.80
N LEU A 183 -3.43 12.45 -15.71
CA LEU A 183 -3.42 13.18 -14.43
C LEU A 183 -2.01 13.22 -13.83
N VAL A 184 -1.34 12.05 -13.73
CA VAL A 184 0.01 11.95 -13.16
C VAL A 184 1.01 12.72 -14.01
N THR A 185 1.03 12.52 -15.33
CA THR A 185 1.94 13.22 -16.25
C THR A 185 1.82 14.74 -16.11
N LYS A 186 0.57 15.26 -16.09
CA LYS A 186 0.34 16.71 -15.94
C LYS A 186 0.79 17.22 -14.57
N ALA A 187 0.49 16.48 -13.49
CA ALA A 187 0.87 16.88 -12.13
C ALA A 187 2.38 16.83 -11.93
N MET A 188 3.06 15.79 -12.43
CA MET A 188 4.51 15.63 -12.29
C MET A 188 5.29 16.68 -13.10
N LYS A 189 4.85 17.02 -14.32
CA LYS A 189 5.42 18.16 -15.08
C LYS A 189 5.30 19.48 -14.31
N ARG A 190 4.15 19.72 -13.64
CA ARG A 190 3.97 20.91 -12.79
C ARG A 190 4.87 20.92 -11.55
N LYS A 191 5.01 19.75 -10.87
CA LYS A 191 5.90 19.61 -9.72
C LYS A 191 7.36 19.85 -10.13
N ALA A 192 7.80 19.27 -11.26
CA ALA A 192 9.15 19.44 -11.80
C ALA A 192 9.51 20.92 -12.04
N ASN A 193 8.55 21.73 -12.50
CA ASN A 193 8.77 23.15 -12.78
C ASN A 193 8.70 24.06 -11.55
N ARG A 194 8.23 23.53 -10.40
CA ARG A 194 8.05 24.32 -9.16
C ARG A 194 9.06 24.01 -8.07
N VAL A 195 9.71 22.84 -8.15
CA VAL A 195 10.72 22.46 -7.19
C VAL A 195 12.07 23.08 -7.53
N ASN A 196 12.76 23.64 -6.52
CA ASN A 196 14.08 24.24 -6.72
C ASN A 196 15.22 23.19 -6.70
N ASP A 197 14.95 21.99 -6.19
CA ASP A 197 15.91 20.89 -6.13
C ASP A 197 16.04 20.23 -7.53
N PRO A 198 17.25 20.25 -8.14
CA PRO A 198 17.46 19.69 -9.49
C PRO A 198 17.21 18.18 -9.55
N GLU A 199 17.59 17.42 -8.50
CA GLU A 199 17.41 15.97 -8.45
C GLU A 199 15.92 15.60 -8.37
N LEU A 200 15.16 16.27 -7.51
CA LEU A 200 13.71 16.09 -7.44
C LEU A 200 13.01 16.54 -8.73
N SER A 201 13.46 17.64 -9.37
CA SER A 201 12.93 18.07 -10.65
C SER A 201 13.12 16.99 -11.72
N GLN A 202 14.32 16.40 -11.78
CA GLN A 202 14.61 15.32 -12.72
C GLN A 202 13.78 14.05 -12.42
N ALA A 203 13.62 13.69 -11.14
CA ALA A 203 12.79 12.57 -10.73
C ALA A 203 11.33 12.76 -11.19
N TYR A 204 10.73 13.94 -11.00
CA TYR A 204 9.38 14.23 -11.47
C TYR A 204 9.25 14.19 -13.00
N LYS A 205 10.25 14.63 -13.76
CA LYS A 205 10.29 14.49 -15.21
C LYS A 205 10.32 13.03 -15.64
N GLN A 206 11.16 12.22 -14.98
CA GLN A 206 11.24 10.78 -15.23
C GLN A 206 9.91 10.07 -14.95
N VAL A 207 9.24 10.38 -13.83
CA VAL A 207 7.90 9.87 -13.53
C VAL A 207 6.90 10.25 -14.63
N ALA A 208 6.91 11.50 -15.08
CA ALA A 208 6.02 11.94 -16.15
C ALA A 208 6.25 11.16 -17.47
N THR A 209 7.50 10.82 -17.78
CA THR A 209 7.85 9.97 -18.94
C THR A 209 7.33 8.54 -18.76
N ILE A 210 7.58 7.90 -17.61
CA ILE A 210 7.11 6.53 -17.29
C ILE A 210 5.59 6.43 -17.54
N TRP A 211 4.81 7.36 -16.99
CA TRP A 211 3.35 7.32 -17.11
C TRP A 211 2.85 7.67 -18.51
N SER A 212 3.60 8.41 -19.32
CA SER A 212 3.18 8.75 -20.70
C SER A 212 3.56 7.68 -21.72
N SER A 213 4.62 6.88 -21.50
CA SER A 213 5.08 5.86 -22.43
C SER A 213 4.24 4.58 -22.40
N ASN A 214 3.78 4.16 -21.23
CA ASN A 214 2.99 2.92 -21.07
C ASN A 214 1.54 3.04 -21.59
N GLY A 215 1.07 4.20 -22.01
CA GLY A 215 -0.27 4.40 -22.60
C GLY A 215 -0.35 4.22 -24.12
N SER A 216 0.73 3.78 -24.76
CA SER A 216 0.86 3.74 -26.23
C SER A 216 0.89 2.32 -26.81
N THR A 217 0.58 1.28 -26.02
CA THR A 217 0.49 -0.13 -26.49
C THR A 217 -0.93 -0.68 -26.42
#